data_835be4c60190366cf8f00c98f56661a6
#
_entry.id   835be4c60190366cf8f00c98f56661a6
#
_cell.length_a   1.000
_cell.length_b   1.000
_cell.length_c   1.000
_cell.angle_alpha   90.00
_cell.angle_beta   90.00
_cell.angle_gamma   90.00
#
_symmetry.space_group_name_H-M   'P 1'
#
loop_
_entity.id
_entity.type
_entity.pdbx_description
1 polymer ?
#
loop_
_entity_poly.entity_id
_entity_poly.type
_entity_poly.pdbx_seq_one_letter_code
_entity_poly.pdbx_strand_id
1 'polypeptide(L)'
;MDRQKTIGKVVSYKGVGLHMGKEITLTLEPASVDEGVVFIREDLPGAPQISARTNKVTSNKRGTSIGDEKVGVHTVEHILAALAGLGIDNVKVRIDGEEVPAADGSALPFTKLIQEAGTIVQDAPRRVFIVKEPLWMEEDARRLVVLPCSEFKITYTVDFPFSPLKSEFGEFTIDKDTFIQEIAPSRTFGFMEEVEELKKAGLVQGGSLENAVVIGKEGVINKEGLRFPNEPVRHKILDLIGDLYLLGGPIQAHIIAVKAGHLFNVKLVKKLENLKEEKETISLDINAINDILPHRYPFLLVDRILSLKDKEIVGLKNITINEPFFKGHFPGHPVVPAALIIEAMAQVAGVYLLNKTENKGKLAYFAGIDKARFRRPVVPGDQLITRVKILNLRKTMGRVQAVSTVADEVVAEAYFLFSLVER
;
A
#
# COMPACT_ATOMS: atom_id res chain seq x y z
N MET A 1 -4.37 -24.06 -3.64
CA MET A 1 -4.20 -22.62 -3.27
C MET A 1 -4.40 -22.51 -1.78
N ASP A 2 -3.53 -21.78 -1.11
CA ASP A 2 -3.68 -21.52 0.33
C ASP A 2 -4.96 -20.75 0.59
N ARG A 3 -5.64 -21.10 1.69
CA ARG A 3 -6.88 -20.46 2.12
C ARG A 3 -6.63 -19.46 3.23
N GLN A 4 -7.47 -18.46 3.34
CA GLN A 4 -7.45 -17.48 4.42
C GLN A 4 -7.67 -18.18 5.76
N LYS A 5 -7.15 -17.55 6.82
CA LYS A 5 -7.22 -18.07 8.19
C LYS A 5 -7.63 -16.97 9.18
N THR A 6 -8.40 -17.39 10.16
CA THR A 6 -8.71 -16.60 11.36
C THR A 6 -8.35 -17.39 12.63
N ILE A 7 -8.41 -16.79 13.80
CA ILE A 7 -8.21 -17.48 15.07
C ILE A 7 -9.44 -18.31 15.46
N GLY A 8 -9.26 -19.35 16.27
CA GLY A 8 -10.31 -20.32 16.62
C GLY A 8 -11.22 -19.90 17.78
N LYS A 9 -10.70 -19.13 18.73
CA LYS A 9 -11.43 -18.65 19.91
C LYS A 9 -10.95 -17.25 20.32
N VAL A 10 -11.75 -16.57 21.10
CA VAL A 10 -11.39 -15.28 21.72
C VAL A 10 -10.30 -15.50 22.77
N VAL A 11 -9.27 -14.68 22.74
CA VAL A 11 -8.16 -14.68 23.70
C VAL A 11 -7.77 -13.25 24.06
N SER A 12 -7.29 -13.02 25.28
CA SER A 12 -6.93 -11.68 25.74
C SER A 12 -5.54 -11.66 26.38
N TYR A 13 -4.87 -10.54 26.26
CA TYR A 13 -3.59 -10.24 26.89
C TYR A 13 -3.66 -8.88 27.59
N LYS A 14 -3.19 -8.83 28.84
CA LYS A 14 -3.12 -7.60 29.63
C LYS A 14 -1.66 -7.24 29.88
N GLY A 15 -1.30 -5.98 29.62
CA GLY A 15 0.06 -5.50 29.80
C GLY A 15 0.14 -3.98 29.76
N VAL A 16 1.36 -3.44 29.78
CA VAL A 16 1.62 -2.00 29.80
C VAL A 16 2.15 -1.56 28.44
N GLY A 17 1.66 -0.41 27.94
CA GLY A 17 2.18 0.21 26.73
C GLY A 17 3.60 0.73 26.93
N LEU A 18 4.47 0.58 25.93
CA LEU A 18 5.88 0.99 26.00
C LEU A 18 6.06 2.51 26.15
N HIS A 19 5.32 3.27 25.37
CA HIS A 19 5.47 4.73 25.29
C HIS A 19 4.59 5.47 26.29
N MET A 20 3.33 5.04 26.43
CA MET A 20 2.36 5.71 27.32
C MET A 20 2.40 5.25 28.77
N GLY A 21 2.95 4.06 29.05
CA GLY A 21 3.03 3.51 30.39
C GLY A 21 1.67 3.15 31.01
N LYS A 22 0.61 3.09 30.23
CA LYS A 22 -0.75 2.74 30.68
C LYS A 22 -0.97 1.22 30.62
N GLU A 23 -1.76 0.71 31.54
CA GLU A 23 -2.22 -0.68 31.51
C GLU A 23 -3.29 -0.82 30.42
N ILE A 24 -3.16 -1.82 29.56
CA ILE A 24 -3.98 -2.04 28.38
C ILE A 24 -4.38 -3.50 28.30
N THR A 25 -5.65 -3.75 27.99
CA THR A 25 -6.16 -5.06 27.61
C THR A 25 -6.33 -5.14 26.09
N LEU A 26 -5.70 -6.12 25.49
CA LEU A 26 -5.84 -6.45 24.08
C LEU A 26 -6.57 -7.77 23.95
N THR A 27 -7.65 -7.80 23.18
CA THR A 27 -8.46 -9.00 22.91
C THR A 27 -8.47 -9.31 21.43
N LEU A 28 -8.11 -10.54 21.07
CA LEU A 28 -8.21 -11.06 19.71
C LEU A 28 -9.51 -11.82 19.55
N GLU A 29 -10.28 -11.51 18.49
CA GLU A 29 -11.52 -12.18 18.12
C GLU A 29 -11.46 -12.69 16.69
N PRO A 30 -12.12 -13.83 16.37
CA PRO A 30 -12.28 -14.27 14.99
C PRO A 30 -12.93 -13.19 14.13
N ALA A 31 -12.49 -13.08 12.87
CA ALA A 31 -13.07 -12.15 11.89
C ALA A 31 -13.54 -12.89 10.64
N SER A 32 -14.43 -12.24 9.87
CA SER A 32 -14.98 -12.80 8.64
C SER A 32 -13.94 -12.86 7.52
N VAL A 33 -14.24 -13.65 6.49
CA VAL A 33 -13.46 -13.68 5.24
C VAL A 33 -13.30 -12.27 4.68
N ASP A 34 -12.11 -11.94 4.17
CA ASP A 34 -11.76 -10.65 3.55
C ASP A 34 -11.85 -9.42 4.49
N GLU A 35 -12.07 -9.61 5.79
CA GLU A 35 -12.12 -8.50 6.75
C GLU A 35 -10.71 -7.93 7.02
N GLY A 36 -9.69 -8.77 6.99
CA GLY A 36 -8.30 -8.40 7.29
C GLY A 36 -8.09 -8.23 8.79
N VAL A 37 -7.03 -7.48 9.15
CA VAL A 37 -6.74 -7.12 10.54
C VAL A 37 -7.39 -5.78 10.85
N VAL A 38 -8.31 -5.77 11.83
CA VAL A 38 -9.08 -4.57 12.22
C VAL A 38 -8.89 -4.30 13.71
N PHE A 39 -8.32 -3.14 14.04
CA PHE A 39 -8.24 -2.65 15.41
C PHE A 39 -9.53 -1.94 15.80
N ILE A 40 -9.99 -2.17 17.04
CA ILE A 40 -11.23 -1.60 17.60
C ILE A 40 -10.91 -0.93 18.93
N ARG A 41 -11.11 0.39 19.02
CA ARG A 41 -10.89 1.22 20.22
C ARG A 41 -12.13 1.17 21.12
N GLU A 42 -12.15 0.19 22.04
CA GLU A 42 -13.30 -0.03 22.93
C GLU A 42 -13.48 1.04 23.99
N ASP A 43 -12.41 1.74 24.34
CA ASP A 43 -12.39 2.85 25.28
C ASP A 43 -13.07 4.14 24.73
N LEU A 44 -13.37 4.17 23.44
CA LEU A 44 -13.96 5.33 22.78
C LEU A 44 -15.43 5.10 22.43
N PRO A 45 -16.28 6.17 22.48
CA PRO A 45 -17.67 6.08 22.08
C PRO A 45 -17.83 5.57 20.64
N GLY A 46 -18.71 4.57 20.47
CA GLY A 46 -18.97 3.96 19.17
C GLY A 46 -17.92 2.94 18.73
N ALA A 47 -16.93 2.63 19.57
CA ALA A 47 -15.87 1.65 19.30
C ALA A 47 -15.33 1.74 17.86
N PRO A 48 -14.69 2.86 17.49
CA PRO A 48 -14.22 3.10 16.12
C PRO A 48 -13.24 2.04 15.67
N GLN A 49 -13.36 1.67 14.39
CA GLN A 49 -12.59 0.62 13.75
C GLN A 49 -11.51 1.18 12.83
N ILE A 50 -10.31 0.64 12.90
CA ILE A 50 -9.13 1.03 12.11
C ILE A 50 -8.59 -0.21 11.42
N SER A 51 -8.70 -0.29 10.11
CA SER A 51 -8.07 -1.36 9.35
C SER A 51 -6.55 -1.20 9.34
N ALA A 52 -5.82 -2.28 9.59
CA ALA A 52 -4.35 -2.29 9.51
C ALA A 52 -3.92 -2.26 8.03
N ARG A 53 -3.86 -1.07 7.46
CA ARG A 53 -3.52 -0.80 6.06
C ARG A 53 -2.60 0.40 5.93
N THR A 54 -1.83 0.42 4.86
CA THR A 54 -0.84 1.47 4.57
C THR A 54 -1.42 2.88 4.58
N ASN A 55 -2.63 3.05 4.04
CA ASN A 55 -3.33 4.34 3.98
C ASN A 55 -3.85 4.83 5.35
N LYS A 56 -3.74 4.01 6.39
CA LYS A 56 -4.08 4.35 7.78
C LYS A 56 -2.88 4.65 8.64
N VAL A 57 -1.65 4.58 8.10
CA VAL A 57 -0.45 4.93 8.86
C VAL A 57 -0.41 6.43 9.14
N THR A 58 -0.40 6.82 10.40
CA THR A 58 -0.37 8.21 10.88
C THR A 58 1.01 8.63 11.36
N SER A 59 1.78 7.70 11.95
CA SER A 59 3.14 7.94 12.41
C SER A 59 3.99 6.67 12.28
N ASN A 60 5.29 6.87 12.10
CA ASN A 60 6.31 5.82 12.02
C ASN A 60 7.60 6.24 12.74
N LYS A 61 7.47 7.14 13.71
CA LYS A 61 8.57 7.54 14.59
C LYS A 61 8.63 6.58 15.79
N ARG A 62 9.69 5.76 15.86
CA ARG A 62 9.98 4.80 16.93
C ARG A 62 8.91 3.71 17.14
N GLY A 63 8.09 3.46 16.15
CA GLY A 63 7.01 2.47 16.10
C GLY A 63 6.00 2.85 15.05
N THR A 64 5.19 1.92 14.64
CA THR A 64 4.16 2.14 13.62
C THR A 64 2.81 2.42 14.27
N SER A 65 2.21 3.56 13.90
CA SER A 65 0.88 3.97 14.36
C SER A 65 -0.09 4.01 13.20
N ILE A 66 -1.30 3.55 13.43
CA ILE A 66 -2.39 3.56 12.46
C ILE A 66 -3.62 4.31 13.01
N GLY A 67 -4.41 4.92 12.11
CA GLY A 67 -5.62 5.63 12.49
C GLY A 67 -5.95 6.80 11.57
N ASP A 68 -6.44 7.87 12.19
CA ASP A 68 -6.67 9.17 11.57
C ASP A 68 -6.31 10.29 12.57
N GLU A 69 -6.71 11.54 12.29
CA GLU A 69 -6.41 12.70 13.15
C GLU A 69 -7.04 12.63 14.55
N LYS A 70 -8.08 11.82 14.76
CA LYS A 70 -8.87 11.75 16.00
C LYS A 70 -8.69 10.46 16.76
N VAL A 71 -8.47 9.37 16.05
CA VAL A 71 -8.42 8.02 16.63
C VAL A 71 -7.23 7.26 16.07
N GLY A 72 -6.37 6.77 16.96
CA GLY A 72 -5.18 6.01 16.56
C GLY A 72 -4.90 4.83 17.49
N VAL A 73 -4.08 3.91 16.99
CA VAL A 73 -3.44 2.83 17.76
C VAL A 73 -1.96 2.85 17.43
N HIS A 74 -1.14 2.83 18.48
CA HIS A 74 0.32 2.93 18.42
C HIS A 74 0.99 1.57 18.62
N THR A 75 2.24 1.43 18.10
CA THR A 75 3.11 0.25 18.34
C THR A 75 2.45 -1.05 17.85
N VAL A 76 1.89 -1.01 16.62
CA VAL A 76 1.15 -2.15 16.07
C VAL A 76 2.05 -3.21 15.42
N GLU A 77 3.33 -2.91 15.18
CA GLU A 77 4.27 -3.75 14.43
C GLU A 77 4.45 -5.14 15.02
N HIS A 78 4.55 -5.28 16.35
CA HIS A 78 4.83 -6.58 16.97
C HIS A 78 3.64 -7.55 16.87
N ILE A 79 2.42 -7.07 17.08
CA ILE A 79 1.22 -7.91 16.91
C ILE A 79 0.99 -8.23 15.43
N LEU A 80 1.23 -7.27 14.53
CA LEU A 80 1.14 -7.50 13.09
C LEU A 80 2.19 -8.53 12.62
N ALA A 81 3.41 -8.49 13.16
CA ALA A 81 4.43 -9.49 12.88
C ALA A 81 4.00 -10.90 13.34
N ALA A 82 3.41 -11.01 14.56
CA ALA A 82 2.89 -12.29 15.05
C ALA A 82 1.77 -12.85 14.17
N LEU A 83 0.83 -12.01 13.74
CA LEU A 83 -0.26 -12.39 12.83
C LEU A 83 0.29 -12.83 11.47
N ALA A 84 1.24 -12.07 10.91
CA ALA A 84 1.90 -12.40 9.65
C ALA A 84 2.65 -13.73 9.71
N GLY A 85 3.49 -13.91 10.74
CA GLY A 85 4.32 -15.12 10.92
C GLY A 85 3.51 -16.38 11.17
N LEU A 86 2.35 -16.27 11.83
CA LEU A 86 1.42 -17.38 12.03
C LEU A 86 0.41 -17.54 10.90
N GLY A 87 0.40 -16.63 9.94
CA GLY A 87 -0.45 -16.68 8.76
C GLY A 87 -1.92 -16.44 9.05
N ILE A 88 -2.26 -15.56 10.00
CA ILE A 88 -3.64 -15.15 10.32
C ILE A 88 -4.02 -13.97 9.44
N ASP A 89 -4.95 -14.16 8.52
CA ASP A 89 -5.37 -13.15 7.55
C ASP A 89 -6.47 -12.23 8.08
N ASN A 90 -7.39 -12.76 8.90
CA ASN A 90 -8.57 -12.04 9.39
C ASN A 90 -8.66 -12.13 10.92
N VAL A 91 -8.66 -11.00 11.61
CA VAL A 91 -8.76 -10.93 13.07
C VAL A 91 -9.23 -9.54 13.50
N LYS A 92 -10.09 -9.47 14.53
CA LYS A 92 -10.40 -8.23 15.25
C LYS A 92 -9.49 -8.11 16.45
N VAL A 93 -8.83 -6.98 16.57
CA VAL A 93 -7.95 -6.63 17.69
C VAL A 93 -8.64 -5.54 18.49
N ARG A 94 -9.36 -5.92 19.56
CA ARG A 94 -9.99 -4.97 20.48
C ARG A 94 -8.97 -4.48 21.48
N ILE A 95 -9.01 -3.19 21.77
CA ILE A 95 -8.04 -2.56 22.67
C ILE A 95 -8.75 -1.46 23.48
N ASP A 96 -8.53 -1.44 24.80
CA ASP A 96 -9.10 -0.47 25.72
C ASP A 96 -8.21 0.76 25.95
N GLY A 97 -7.33 1.08 24.98
CA GLY A 97 -6.44 2.22 25.00
C GLY A 97 -5.80 2.49 23.65
N GLU A 98 -4.86 3.42 23.61
CA GLU A 98 -4.27 3.94 22.37
C GLU A 98 -2.96 3.28 21.94
N GLU A 99 -2.42 2.32 22.70
CA GLU A 99 -1.16 1.66 22.42
C GLU A 99 -1.28 0.15 22.64
N VAL A 100 -0.68 -0.66 21.75
CA VAL A 100 -0.57 -2.11 21.96
C VAL A 100 0.35 -2.39 23.13
N PRO A 101 0.03 -3.33 24.06
CA PRO A 101 0.92 -3.71 25.14
C PRO A 101 2.32 -4.07 24.65
N ALA A 102 3.36 -3.58 25.32
CA ALA A 102 4.75 -3.90 24.98
C ALA A 102 5.09 -5.38 25.21
N ALA A 103 4.34 -6.04 26.06
CA ALA A 103 4.60 -7.40 26.51
C ALA A 103 6.03 -7.55 27.09
N ASP A 104 6.82 -8.46 26.55
CA ASP A 104 8.24 -8.61 26.89
C ASP A 104 9.18 -7.87 25.90
N GLY A 105 8.62 -6.98 25.10
CA GLY A 105 9.35 -6.25 24.03
C GLY A 105 9.51 -7.02 22.74
N SER A 106 8.97 -8.23 22.63
CA SER A 106 9.04 -9.08 21.45
C SER A 106 7.64 -9.46 20.93
N ALA A 107 7.57 -10.19 19.82
CA ALA A 107 6.31 -10.75 19.31
C ALA A 107 5.95 -12.11 19.95
N LEU A 108 6.81 -12.69 20.78
CA LEU A 108 6.60 -14.03 21.36
C LEU A 108 5.33 -14.18 22.20
N PRO A 109 4.96 -13.23 23.09
CA PRO A 109 3.72 -13.31 23.85
C PRO A 109 2.47 -13.32 22.95
N PHE A 110 2.44 -12.50 21.91
CA PHE A 110 1.35 -12.50 20.93
C PHE A 110 1.32 -13.79 20.10
N THR A 111 2.49 -14.32 19.75
CA THR A 111 2.63 -15.61 19.06
C THR A 111 2.02 -16.74 19.89
N LYS A 112 2.34 -16.81 21.19
CA LYS A 112 1.77 -17.79 22.12
C LYS A 112 0.26 -17.62 22.28
N LEU A 113 -0.23 -16.38 22.38
CA LEU A 113 -1.64 -16.05 22.48
C LEU A 113 -2.43 -16.53 21.26
N ILE A 114 -1.89 -16.30 20.04
CA ILE A 114 -2.50 -16.76 18.78
C ILE A 114 -2.47 -18.29 18.69
N GLN A 115 -1.37 -18.94 19.11
CA GLN A 115 -1.28 -20.40 19.15
C GLN A 115 -2.31 -21.00 20.11
N GLU A 116 -2.51 -20.38 21.29
CA GLU A 116 -3.56 -20.78 22.25
C GLU A 116 -4.97 -20.62 21.66
N ALA A 117 -5.20 -19.54 20.90
CA ALA A 117 -6.49 -19.34 20.23
C ALA A 117 -6.79 -20.43 19.20
N GLY A 118 -5.77 -21.07 18.64
CA GLY A 118 -5.90 -21.99 17.51
C GLY A 118 -6.19 -21.25 16.21
N THR A 119 -6.31 -21.99 15.11
CA THR A 119 -6.51 -21.41 13.77
C THR A 119 -7.64 -22.11 13.05
N ILE A 120 -8.53 -21.35 12.41
CA ILE A 120 -9.62 -21.84 11.53
C ILE A 120 -9.30 -21.44 10.10
N VAL A 121 -9.35 -22.40 9.19
CA VAL A 121 -9.26 -22.19 7.74
C VAL A 121 -10.61 -21.72 7.22
N GLN A 122 -10.62 -20.64 6.44
CA GLN A 122 -11.82 -20.02 5.89
C GLN A 122 -11.99 -20.33 4.39
N ASP A 123 -13.21 -20.30 3.90
CA ASP A 123 -13.54 -20.66 2.51
C ASP A 123 -13.31 -19.49 1.53
N ALA A 124 -12.09 -18.99 1.52
CA ALA A 124 -11.63 -17.97 0.57
C ALA A 124 -10.15 -18.16 0.23
N PRO A 125 -9.72 -17.86 -0.99
CA PRO A 125 -8.32 -17.93 -1.37
C PRO A 125 -7.50 -16.86 -0.63
N ARG A 126 -6.29 -17.23 -0.22
CA ARG A 126 -5.34 -16.30 0.39
C ARG A 126 -4.77 -15.36 -0.67
N ARG A 127 -4.75 -14.07 -0.40
CA ARG A 127 -4.21 -13.06 -1.30
C ARG A 127 -2.74 -12.82 -0.97
N VAL A 128 -1.84 -13.39 -1.79
CA VAL A 128 -0.39 -13.21 -1.64
C VAL A 128 0.09 -12.11 -2.58
N PHE A 129 0.87 -11.17 -2.06
CA PHE A 129 1.54 -10.16 -2.87
C PHE A 129 2.81 -10.74 -3.47
N ILE A 130 2.80 -11.04 -4.78
CA ILE A 130 3.95 -11.63 -5.48
C ILE A 130 4.72 -10.53 -6.21
N VAL A 131 5.98 -10.33 -5.82
CA VAL A 131 6.90 -9.41 -6.51
C VAL A 131 7.41 -10.10 -7.77
N LYS A 132 7.18 -9.47 -8.93
CA LYS A 132 7.58 -10.01 -10.25
C LYS A 132 8.80 -9.33 -10.85
N GLU A 133 9.11 -8.12 -10.41
CA GLU A 133 10.20 -7.29 -10.90
C GLU A 133 10.99 -6.70 -9.75
N PRO A 134 12.32 -6.54 -9.89
CA PRO A 134 13.13 -5.90 -8.87
C PRO A 134 12.68 -4.47 -8.58
N LEU A 135 12.71 -4.12 -7.31
CA LEU A 135 12.43 -2.77 -6.82
C LEU A 135 13.54 -2.37 -5.85
N TRP A 136 13.98 -1.14 -5.91
CA TRP A 136 14.92 -0.60 -4.91
C TRP A 136 14.53 0.80 -4.46
N MET A 137 14.95 1.12 -3.24
CA MET A 137 14.82 2.44 -2.63
C MET A 137 16.11 2.76 -1.89
N GLU A 138 16.55 3.99 -2.01
CA GLU A 138 17.73 4.51 -1.33
C GLU A 138 17.44 5.91 -0.80
N GLU A 139 17.84 6.18 0.45
CA GLU A 139 17.74 7.48 1.09
C GLU A 139 18.87 7.58 2.14
N ASP A 140 19.81 8.47 1.94
CA ASP A 140 21.03 8.58 2.74
C ASP A 140 21.81 7.25 2.77
N ALA A 141 22.03 6.71 3.99
CA ALA A 141 22.69 5.41 4.20
C ALA A 141 21.70 4.23 4.24
N ARG A 142 20.39 4.45 4.02
CA ARG A 142 19.34 3.44 4.09
C ARG A 142 19.09 2.85 2.71
N ARG A 143 18.98 1.54 2.63
CA ARG A 143 18.64 0.85 1.38
C ARG A 143 17.63 -0.25 1.62
N LEU A 144 16.69 -0.38 0.69
CA LEU A 144 15.78 -1.50 0.56
C LEU A 144 15.78 -1.98 -0.88
N VAL A 145 16.07 -3.24 -1.09
CA VAL A 145 15.98 -3.91 -2.38
C VAL A 145 14.98 -5.05 -2.23
N VAL A 146 14.03 -5.15 -3.15
CA VAL A 146 13.05 -6.22 -3.19
C VAL A 146 13.22 -6.96 -4.50
N LEU A 147 13.49 -8.25 -4.42
CA LEU A 147 13.73 -9.12 -5.55
C LEU A 147 12.61 -10.16 -5.67
N PRO A 148 12.25 -10.58 -6.91
CA PRO A 148 11.42 -11.76 -7.11
C PRO A 148 12.03 -12.98 -6.40
N CYS A 149 11.19 -13.71 -5.65
CA CYS A 149 11.57 -14.93 -4.95
C CYS A 149 10.33 -15.82 -4.81
N SER A 150 10.52 -17.14 -4.81
CA SER A 150 9.44 -18.11 -4.58
C SER A 150 9.02 -18.22 -3.11
N GLU A 151 9.83 -17.67 -2.21
CA GLU A 151 9.62 -17.68 -0.76
C GLU A 151 9.60 -16.25 -0.21
N PHE A 152 9.21 -16.10 1.05
CA PHE A 152 9.41 -14.83 1.76
C PHE A 152 10.77 -14.90 2.47
N LYS A 153 11.75 -14.17 1.93
CA LYS A 153 13.12 -14.13 2.45
C LYS A 153 13.48 -12.70 2.86
N ILE A 154 14.16 -12.56 3.98
CA ILE A 154 14.66 -11.27 4.46
C ILE A 154 16.16 -11.39 4.76
N THR A 155 16.92 -10.47 4.19
CA THR A 155 18.33 -10.19 4.53
C THR A 155 18.38 -8.81 5.17
N TYR A 156 18.91 -8.66 6.36
CA TYR A 156 18.93 -7.37 7.06
C TYR A 156 20.33 -7.10 7.61
N THR A 157 20.80 -5.87 7.40
CA THR A 157 22.03 -5.33 8.01
C THR A 157 21.70 -4.11 8.85
N VAL A 158 22.07 -4.14 10.11
CA VAL A 158 22.12 -2.98 11.00
C VAL A 158 23.57 -2.55 11.22
N ASP A 159 23.78 -1.26 11.50
CA ASP A 159 25.09 -0.72 11.78
C ASP A 159 24.95 0.37 12.85
N PHE A 160 25.63 0.15 13.97
CA PHE A 160 25.59 1.00 15.14
C PHE A 160 26.97 1.63 15.38
N PRO A 161 27.29 2.76 14.74
CA PRO A 161 28.65 3.30 14.67
C PRO A 161 29.25 3.67 16.03
N PHE A 162 28.45 3.87 17.06
CA PHE A 162 28.88 4.31 18.40
C PHE A 162 28.58 3.30 19.52
N SER A 163 28.16 2.11 19.18
CA SER A 163 27.72 1.09 20.14
C SER A 163 28.79 0.01 20.31
N PRO A 164 28.84 -0.66 21.48
CA PRO A 164 29.53 -1.93 21.62
C PRO A 164 28.95 -3.02 20.69
N LEU A 165 27.72 -2.83 20.22
CA LEU A 165 27.19 -3.59 19.09
C LEU A 165 27.81 -3.07 17.80
N LYS A 166 28.45 -3.96 17.10
CA LYS A 166 29.03 -3.68 15.76
C LYS A 166 27.93 -3.79 14.70
N SER A 167 28.32 -3.74 13.43
CA SER A 167 27.42 -4.10 12.34
C SER A 167 26.97 -5.55 12.52
N GLU A 168 25.66 -5.76 12.47
CA GLU A 168 25.06 -7.10 12.53
C GLU A 168 24.35 -7.42 11.24
N PHE A 169 24.34 -8.71 10.90
CA PHE A 169 23.71 -9.27 9.72
C PHE A 169 22.83 -10.44 10.11
N GLY A 170 21.67 -10.55 9.44
CA GLY A 170 20.78 -11.69 9.55
C GLY A 170 20.12 -11.99 8.21
N GLU A 171 20.00 -13.27 7.86
CA GLU A 171 19.29 -13.76 6.70
C GLU A 171 18.39 -14.91 7.10
N PHE A 172 17.09 -14.80 6.77
CA PHE A 172 16.08 -15.80 7.13
C PHE A 172 15.06 -15.97 6.00
N THR A 173 14.72 -17.21 5.70
CA THR A 173 13.48 -17.55 5.01
C THR A 173 12.38 -17.63 6.05
N ILE A 174 11.35 -16.79 5.88
CA ILE A 174 10.29 -16.59 6.87
C ILE A 174 9.16 -17.56 6.58
N ASP A 175 9.19 -18.70 7.23
CA ASP A 175 8.06 -19.59 7.42
C ASP A 175 7.56 -19.53 8.87
N LYS A 176 6.54 -20.31 9.20
CA LYS A 176 5.94 -20.33 10.52
C LYS A 176 6.93 -20.74 11.61
N ASP A 177 7.73 -21.78 11.36
CA ASP A 177 8.64 -22.35 12.37
C ASP A 177 9.84 -21.42 12.58
N THR A 178 10.43 -20.91 11.50
CA THR A 178 11.51 -19.90 11.56
C THR A 178 11.03 -18.64 12.29
N PHE A 179 9.80 -18.17 11.99
CA PHE A 179 9.26 -17.00 12.69
C PHE A 179 9.14 -17.25 14.19
N ILE A 180 8.55 -18.37 14.60
CA ILE A 180 8.32 -18.70 16.03
C ILE A 180 9.64 -18.87 16.78
N GLN A 181 10.63 -19.55 16.20
CA GLN A 181 11.85 -19.94 16.89
C GLN A 181 12.94 -18.87 16.82
N GLU A 182 13.05 -18.16 15.69
CA GLU A 182 14.20 -17.33 15.39
C GLU A 182 13.90 -15.82 15.41
N ILE A 183 12.64 -15.42 15.13
CA ILE A 183 12.29 -14.01 14.97
C ILE A 183 11.39 -13.50 16.11
N ALA A 184 10.29 -14.20 16.40
CA ALA A 184 9.31 -13.77 17.39
C ALA A 184 9.90 -13.51 18.79
N PRO A 185 10.94 -14.25 19.29
CA PRO A 185 11.51 -14.00 20.61
C PRO A 185 12.42 -12.76 20.70
N SER A 186 12.74 -12.10 19.58
CA SER A 186 13.69 -10.98 19.56
C SER A 186 13.07 -9.72 20.13
N ARG A 187 13.66 -9.18 21.20
CA ARG A 187 13.17 -8.02 21.93
C ARG A 187 13.57 -6.72 21.25
N THR A 188 12.71 -5.71 21.41
CA THR A 188 13.06 -4.31 21.10
C THR A 188 14.23 -3.85 21.95
N PHE A 189 14.97 -2.87 21.44
CA PHE A 189 16.17 -2.38 22.11
C PHE A 189 16.28 -0.86 22.02
N GLY A 190 17.00 -0.29 22.97
CA GLY A 190 17.34 1.12 23.00
C GLY A 190 18.70 1.38 23.61
N PHE A 191 19.30 2.52 23.30
CA PHE A 191 20.56 2.97 23.87
C PHE A 191 20.31 3.78 25.14
N MET A 192 21.07 3.49 26.21
CA MET A 192 20.89 4.17 27.50
C MET A 192 21.01 5.69 27.37
N GLU A 193 21.88 6.16 26.48
CA GLU A 193 22.08 7.59 26.22
C GLU A 193 20.81 8.27 25.67
N GLU A 194 19.98 7.54 24.91
CA GLU A 194 18.72 8.05 24.35
C GLU A 194 17.54 7.96 25.33
N VAL A 195 17.60 7.06 26.33
CA VAL A 195 16.49 6.78 27.25
C VAL A 195 16.07 8.03 28.02
N GLU A 196 17.02 8.82 28.50
CA GLU A 196 16.73 10.05 29.25
C GLU A 196 16.06 11.12 28.38
N GLU A 197 16.52 11.27 27.14
CA GLU A 197 15.91 12.20 26.17
C GLU A 197 14.50 11.77 25.79
N LEU A 198 14.30 10.47 25.58
CA LEU A 198 13.00 9.89 25.28
C LEU A 198 12.00 10.09 26.43
N LYS A 199 12.41 9.86 27.67
CA LYS A 199 11.56 10.11 28.84
C LYS A 199 11.20 11.59 28.99
N LYS A 200 12.13 12.51 28.76
CA LYS A 200 11.84 13.95 28.73
C LYS A 200 10.86 14.34 27.63
N ALA A 201 10.90 13.64 26.48
CA ALA A 201 9.95 13.81 25.39
C ALA A 201 8.58 13.13 25.62
N GLY A 202 8.34 12.52 26.81
CA GLY A 202 7.10 11.82 27.14
C GLY A 202 6.97 10.43 26.50
N LEU A 203 8.06 9.89 25.98
CA LEU A 203 8.11 8.55 25.39
C LEU A 203 8.74 7.54 26.35
N VAL A 204 8.55 6.24 26.10
CA VAL A 204 9.13 5.13 26.89
C VAL A 204 8.76 5.21 28.37
N GLN A 205 7.55 5.71 28.70
CA GLN A 205 7.05 5.85 30.07
C GLN A 205 6.86 4.49 30.76
N GLY A 206 6.48 3.44 30.01
CA GLY A 206 6.36 2.07 30.47
C GLY A 206 7.58 1.20 30.17
N GLY A 207 8.66 1.81 29.64
CA GLY A 207 9.89 1.08 29.31
C GLY A 207 10.65 0.61 30.55
N SER A 208 11.02 -0.67 30.56
CA SER A 208 11.78 -1.33 31.63
C SER A 208 12.75 -2.36 31.04
N LEU A 209 13.66 -2.88 31.88
CA LEU A 209 14.53 -3.98 31.48
C LEU A 209 13.78 -5.30 31.21
N GLU A 210 12.50 -5.39 31.58
CA GLU A 210 11.65 -6.56 31.33
C GLU A 210 11.05 -6.54 29.93
N ASN A 211 10.91 -5.36 29.30
CA ASN A 211 10.27 -5.19 28.00
C ASN A 211 11.14 -4.52 26.93
N ALA A 212 12.43 -4.32 27.20
CA ALA A 212 13.40 -3.84 26.22
C ALA A 212 14.82 -4.28 26.57
N VAL A 213 15.63 -4.52 25.56
CA VAL A 213 17.08 -4.65 25.72
C VAL A 213 17.68 -3.25 25.79
N VAL A 214 18.38 -2.93 26.86
CA VAL A 214 19.06 -1.65 27.04
C VAL A 214 20.55 -1.82 26.82
N ILE A 215 21.09 -1.02 25.92
CA ILE A 215 22.50 -1.06 25.52
C ILE A 215 23.21 0.15 26.11
N GLY A 216 24.13 -0.10 27.03
CA GLY A 216 25.01 0.91 27.61
C GLY A 216 26.36 0.99 26.90
N LYS A 217 27.28 1.81 27.42
CA LYS A 217 28.63 2.02 26.84
C LYS A 217 29.49 0.73 26.84
N GLU A 218 29.32 -0.13 27.82
CA GLU A 218 30.11 -1.36 28.01
C GLU A 218 29.41 -2.62 27.46
N GLY A 219 28.15 -2.49 27.00
CA GLY A 219 27.38 -3.62 26.49
C GLY A 219 25.92 -3.62 26.96
N VAL A 220 25.29 -4.79 26.92
CA VAL A 220 23.91 -5.01 27.33
C VAL A 220 23.78 -4.90 28.84
N ILE A 221 22.83 -4.09 29.32
CA ILE A 221 22.60 -3.84 30.77
C ILE A 221 21.68 -4.93 31.38
N ASN A 222 20.80 -5.53 30.58
CA ASN A 222 19.90 -6.59 31.04
C ASN A 222 20.71 -7.76 31.62
N LYS A 223 20.37 -8.21 32.84
CA LYS A 223 21.10 -9.28 33.54
C LYS A 223 21.10 -10.62 32.79
N GLU A 224 20.00 -10.92 32.11
CA GLU A 224 19.82 -12.12 31.29
C GLU A 224 20.58 -12.07 29.94
N GLY A 225 21.14 -10.91 29.59
CA GLY A 225 21.82 -10.70 28.31
C GLY A 225 20.87 -10.72 27.11
N LEU A 226 21.44 -11.02 25.94
CA LEU A 226 20.70 -11.20 24.70
C LEU A 226 20.15 -12.63 24.59
N ARG A 227 18.94 -12.78 24.02
CA ARG A 227 18.34 -14.09 23.68
C ARG A 227 19.05 -14.75 22.49
N PHE A 228 19.57 -13.95 21.60
CA PHE A 228 20.36 -14.35 20.43
C PHE A 228 21.61 -13.49 20.30
N PRO A 229 22.73 -14.01 19.79
CA PRO A 229 23.94 -13.18 19.60
C PRO A 229 23.73 -11.94 18.73
N ASN A 230 22.74 -12.02 17.82
CA ASN A 230 22.33 -10.96 16.88
C ASN A 230 20.85 -10.56 17.10
N GLU A 231 20.41 -10.47 18.35
CA GLU A 231 19.00 -10.14 18.71
C GLU A 231 18.54 -8.80 18.09
N PRO A 232 19.35 -7.72 18.07
CA PRO A 232 18.97 -6.45 17.45
C PRO A 232 18.59 -6.54 15.97
N VAL A 233 19.36 -7.26 15.16
CA VAL A 233 19.01 -7.42 13.72
C VAL A 233 17.78 -8.29 13.54
N ARG A 234 17.60 -9.32 14.36
CA ARG A 234 16.37 -10.14 14.35
C ARG A 234 15.14 -9.33 14.70
N HIS A 235 15.25 -8.44 15.67
CA HIS A 235 14.16 -7.52 16.01
C HIS A 235 13.85 -6.57 14.85
N LYS A 236 14.85 -6.06 14.14
CA LYS A 236 14.62 -5.24 12.95
C LYS A 236 13.95 -6.02 11.81
N ILE A 237 14.17 -7.33 11.72
CA ILE A 237 13.45 -8.22 10.81
C ILE A 237 12.00 -8.39 11.28
N LEU A 238 11.75 -8.55 12.59
CA LEU A 238 10.42 -8.58 13.17
C LEU A 238 9.62 -7.32 12.84
N ASP A 239 10.21 -6.13 13.08
CA ASP A 239 9.63 -4.83 12.74
C ASP A 239 9.24 -4.76 11.25
N LEU A 240 10.16 -5.19 10.37
CA LEU A 240 9.93 -5.19 8.93
C LEU A 240 8.76 -6.12 8.53
N ILE A 241 8.66 -7.30 9.13
CA ILE A 241 7.54 -8.24 8.89
C ILE A 241 6.21 -7.58 9.29
N GLY A 242 6.15 -6.95 10.46
CA GLY A 242 4.95 -6.26 10.94
C GLY A 242 4.54 -5.09 10.04
N ASP A 243 5.50 -4.25 9.66
CA ASP A 243 5.26 -3.11 8.77
C ASP A 243 4.79 -3.57 7.37
N LEU A 244 5.39 -4.64 6.82
CA LEU A 244 4.98 -5.23 5.55
C LEU A 244 3.56 -5.81 5.59
N TYR A 245 3.09 -6.26 6.75
CA TYR A 245 1.74 -6.80 6.86
C TYR A 245 0.64 -5.76 6.66
N LEU A 246 0.97 -4.47 6.69
CA LEU A 246 0.10 -3.36 6.27
C LEU A 246 -0.28 -3.38 4.78
N LEU A 247 0.39 -4.20 3.94
CA LEU A 247 -0.09 -4.56 2.59
C LEU A 247 -1.44 -5.29 2.62
N GLY A 248 -1.81 -5.84 3.80
CA GLY A 248 -3.04 -6.57 4.03
C GLY A 248 -3.00 -8.02 3.61
N GLY A 249 -1.85 -8.62 3.59
CA GLY A 249 -1.60 -10.03 3.33
C GLY A 249 -0.12 -10.34 3.22
N PRO A 250 0.22 -11.62 3.08
CA PRO A 250 1.61 -12.07 2.97
C PRO A 250 2.25 -11.59 1.66
N ILE A 251 3.57 -11.43 1.70
CA ILE A 251 4.40 -11.11 0.54
C ILE A 251 5.28 -12.30 0.15
N GLN A 252 5.48 -12.49 -1.14
CA GLN A 252 6.41 -13.45 -1.72
C GLN A 252 7.51 -12.68 -2.46
N ALA A 253 8.66 -12.55 -1.82
CA ALA A 253 9.79 -11.76 -2.27
C ALA A 253 11.03 -12.02 -1.42
N HIS A 254 12.22 -11.70 -1.92
CA HIS A 254 13.43 -11.52 -1.12
C HIS A 254 13.65 -10.03 -0.86
N ILE A 255 13.63 -9.63 0.41
CA ILE A 255 13.84 -8.24 0.83
C ILE A 255 15.21 -8.12 1.46
N ILE A 256 16.02 -7.22 0.91
CA ILE A 256 17.36 -6.89 1.40
C ILE A 256 17.30 -5.49 2.00
N ALA A 257 17.49 -5.38 3.30
CA ALA A 257 17.40 -4.14 4.07
C ALA A 257 18.75 -3.76 4.68
N VAL A 258 19.14 -2.51 4.51
CA VAL A 258 20.33 -1.93 5.14
C VAL A 258 19.92 -0.68 5.89
N LYS A 259 20.14 -0.65 7.21
CA LYS A 259 19.83 0.48 8.10
C LYS A 259 18.38 1.00 7.96
N ALA A 260 17.45 0.17 7.48
CA ALA A 260 16.05 0.53 7.37
C ALA A 260 15.40 0.65 8.78
N GLY A 261 14.27 1.28 8.84
CA GLY A 261 13.45 1.41 10.04
C GLY A 261 12.01 1.72 9.63
N HIS A 262 11.09 1.85 10.58
CA HIS A 262 9.66 1.99 10.31
C HIS A 262 9.31 3.01 9.22
N LEU A 263 9.93 4.21 9.25
CA LEU A 263 9.72 5.22 8.21
C LEU A 263 10.01 4.68 6.81
N PHE A 264 11.13 3.97 6.67
CA PHE A 264 11.60 3.49 5.38
C PHE A 264 10.83 2.22 4.96
N ASN A 265 10.48 1.37 5.92
CA ASN A 265 9.62 0.20 5.73
C ASN A 265 8.24 0.62 5.20
N VAL A 266 7.60 1.63 5.81
CA VAL A 266 6.29 2.14 5.38
C VAL A 266 6.36 2.79 4.01
N LYS A 267 7.45 3.50 3.67
CA LYS A 267 7.68 3.98 2.29
C LYS A 267 7.72 2.83 1.28
N LEU A 268 8.39 1.71 1.64
CA LEU A 268 8.40 0.51 0.80
C LEU A 268 7.00 -0.05 0.61
N VAL A 269 6.23 -0.20 1.70
CA VAL A 269 4.86 -0.74 1.66
C VAL A 269 3.99 0.09 0.73
N LYS A 270 4.03 1.43 0.82
CA LYS A 270 3.32 2.34 -0.08
C LYS A 270 3.74 2.16 -1.55
N LYS A 271 5.03 1.99 -1.80
CA LYS A 271 5.54 1.78 -3.16
C LYS A 271 5.08 0.44 -3.74
N LEU A 272 5.08 -0.63 -2.94
CA LEU A 272 4.56 -1.94 -3.33
C LEU A 272 3.05 -1.90 -3.60
N GLU A 273 2.27 -1.19 -2.78
CA GLU A 273 0.83 -1.03 -2.95
C GLU A 273 0.49 -0.30 -4.27
N ASN A 274 1.21 0.79 -4.59
CA ASN A 274 1.07 1.50 -5.86
C ASN A 274 1.36 0.58 -7.06
N LEU A 275 2.40 -0.26 -7.00
CA LEU A 275 2.70 -1.23 -8.05
C LEU A 275 1.61 -2.29 -8.23
N LYS A 276 0.92 -2.66 -7.14
CA LYS A 276 -0.26 -3.55 -7.21
C LYS A 276 -1.40 -2.86 -7.94
N GLU A 277 -1.71 -1.62 -7.58
CA GLU A 277 -2.75 -0.83 -8.22
C GLU A 277 -2.48 -0.59 -9.70
N GLU A 278 -1.22 -0.33 -10.08
CA GLU A 278 -0.82 -0.19 -11.48
C GLU A 278 -0.99 -1.50 -12.27
N LYS A 279 -0.71 -2.67 -11.68
CA LYS A 279 -0.86 -3.99 -12.32
C LYS A 279 -2.30 -4.49 -12.38
N GLU A 280 -3.16 -4.09 -11.45
CA GLU A 280 -4.61 -4.34 -11.50
C GLU A 280 -5.33 -3.40 -12.47
N THR A 281 -4.62 -2.41 -13.01
CA THR A 281 -5.15 -1.48 -13.99
C THR A 281 -5.27 -2.15 -15.35
N ILE A 282 -6.48 -2.26 -15.86
CA ILE A 282 -6.74 -2.78 -17.22
C ILE A 282 -6.13 -1.79 -18.22
N SER A 283 -5.18 -2.24 -19.02
CA SER A 283 -4.73 -1.52 -20.23
C SER A 283 -5.31 -2.18 -21.48
N LEU A 284 -5.68 -1.37 -22.51
CA LEU A 284 -6.21 -1.88 -23.77
C LEU A 284 -5.33 -1.43 -24.91
N ASP A 285 -4.96 -2.35 -25.78
CA ASP A 285 -4.27 -2.08 -27.03
C ASP A 285 -5.26 -1.62 -28.11
N ILE A 286 -4.75 -1.30 -29.30
CA ILE A 286 -5.56 -0.81 -30.40
C ILE A 286 -6.60 -1.84 -30.89
N ASN A 287 -6.31 -3.14 -30.78
CA ASN A 287 -7.25 -4.19 -31.21
C ASN A 287 -8.45 -4.23 -30.26
N ALA A 288 -8.20 -4.23 -28.95
CA ALA A 288 -9.26 -4.17 -27.95
C ALA A 288 -10.09 -2.87 -28.05
N ILE A 289 -9.45 -1.72 -28.37
CA ILE A 289 -10.15 -0.46 -28.60
C ILE A 289 -11.04 -0.56 -29.85
N ASN A 290 -10.58 -1.18 -30.92
CA ASN A 290 -11.37 -1.40 -32.14
C ASN A 290 -12.62 -2.29 -31.89
N ASP A 291 -12.55 -3.23 -30.97
CA ASP A 291 -13.69 -4.07 -30.61
C ASP A 291 -14.75 -3.30 -29.79
N ILE A 292 -14.34 -2.22 -29.13
CA ILE A 292 -15.21 -1.39 -28.28
C ILE A 292 -15.77 -0.20 -29.05
N LEU A 293 -14.88 0.58 -29.71
CA LEU A 293 -15.27 1.78 -30.44
C LEU A 293 -15.64 1.48 -31.89
N PRO A 294 -16.70 2.12 -32.45
CA PRO A 294 -17.05 1.99 -33.86
C PRO A 294 -16.12 2.79 -34.78
N HIS A 295 -15.36 3.74 -34.23
CA HIS A 295 -14.47 4.62 -35.00
C HIS A 295 -13.35 3.84 -35.72
N ARG A 296 -12.95 4.30 -36.92
CA ARG A 296 -11.84 3.74 -37.69
C ARG A 296 -11.01 4.87 -38.28
N TYR A 297 -9.83 4.53 -38.81
CA TYR A 297 -9.01 5.47 -39.57
C TYR A 297 -9.83 6.18 -40.64
N PRO A 298 -9.69 7.49 -40.81
CA PRO A 298 -8.75 8.40 -40.14
C PRO A 298 -9.33 9.03 -38.86
N PHE A 299 -10.48 8.59 -38.36
CA PHE A 299 -11.22 9.20 -37.24
C PHE A 299 -11.10 8.44 -35.92
N LEU A 300 -10.19 7.48 -35.83
CA LEU A 300 -9.84 6.85 -34.54
C LEU A 300 -8.70 7.64 -33.88
N LEU A 301 -9.02 8.37 -32.82
CA LEU A 301 -8.12 9.31 -32.14
C LEU A 301 -7.69 8.84 -30.75
N VAL A 302 -7.60 7.54 -30.55
CA VAL A 302 -7.03 6.91 -29.34
C VAL A 302 -6.23 5.68 -29.76
N ASP A 303 -4.96 5.60 -29.35
CA ASP A 303 -4.04 4.51 -29.73
C ASP A 303 -3.93 3.44 -28.65
N ARG A 304 -4.10 3.83 -27.38
CA ARG A 304 -4.01 2.93 -26.23
C ARG A 304 -4.81 3.46 -25.05
N ILE A 305 -5.42 2.57 -24.28
CA ILE A 305 -5.85 2.87 -22.91
C ILE A 305 -4.74 2.45 -21.96
N LEU A 306 -4.21 3.42 -21.23
CA LEU A 306 -3.14 3.22 -20.26
C LEU A 306 -3.67 2.72 -18.92
N SER A 307 -4.90 3.14 -18.56
CA SER A 307 -5.53 2.82 -17.29
C SER A 307 -7.04 2.85 -17.40
N LEU A 308 -7.71 1.80 -16.92
CA LEU A 308 -9.17 1.73 -16.77
C LEU A 308 -9.50 1.28 -15.35
N LYS A 309 -10.10 2.18 -14.57
CA LYS A 309 -10.54 1.98 -13.18
C LYS A 309 -12.05 2.24 -13.05
N ASP A 310 -12.62 1.98 -11.86
CA ASP A 310 -14.08 2.10 -11.63
C ASP A 310 -14.70 3.45 -12.07
N LYS A 311 -14.03 4.56 -11.84
CA LYS A 311 -14.54 5.91 -12.19
C LYS A 311 -13.56 6.76 -12.97
N GLU A 312 -12.53 6.17 -13.54
CA GLU A 312 -11.50 6.89 -14.27
C GLU A 312 -10.95 6.06 -15.42
N ILE A 313 -10.69 6.71 -16.55
CA ILE A 313 -9.97 6.11 -17.67
C ILE A 313 -8.90 7.07 -18.17
N VAL A 314 -7.72 6.54 -18.55
CA VAL A 314 -6.62 7.30 -19.12
C VAL A 314 -6.28 6.72 -20.49
N GLY A 315 -6.37 7.54 -21.52
CA GLY A 315 -6.02 7.17 -22.90
C GLY A 315 -4.83 7.94 -23.45
N LEU A 316 -4.18 7.37 -24.43
CA LEU A 316 -3.04 7.92 -25.16
C LEU A 316 -3.38 8.04 -26.65
N LYS A 317 -3.08 9.21 -27.24
CA LYS A 317 -2.95 9.40 -28.70
C LYS A 317 -1.56 9.93 -29.01
N ASN A 318 -0.82 9.21 -29.88
CA ASN A 318 0.44 9.71 -30.43
C ASN A 318 0.12 10.64 -31.60
N ILE A 319 0.61 11.86 -31.55
CA ILE A 319 0.41 12.85 -32.61
C ILE A 319 1.57 12.76 -33.59
N THR A 320 1.32 12.17 -34.75
CA THR A 320 2.34 12.03 -35.78
C THR A 320 2.08 13.01 -36.93
N ILE A 321 3.13 13.41 -37.67
CA ILE A 321 2.98 14.27 -38.84
C ILE A 321 2.15 13.62 -39.97
N ASN A 322 1.96 12.30 -39.89
CA ASN A 322 1.20 11.52 -40.88
C ASN A 322 -0.31 11.64 -40.74
N GLU A 323 -0.80 12.32 -39.69
CA GLU A 323 -2.24 12.52 -39.49
C GLU A 323 -2.80 13.35 -40.66
N PRO A 324 -3.92 12.90 -41.31
CA PRO A 324 -4.44 13.52 -42.52
C PRO A 324 -4.80 15.01 -42.39
N PHE A 325 -5.22 15.43 -41.20
CA PHE A 325 -5.63 16.81 -40.94
C PHE A 325 -4.49 17.83 -41.00
N PHE A 326 -3.23 17.41 -40.87
CA PHE A 326 -2.08 18.32 -40.99
C PHE A 326 -1.85 18.81 -42.41
N LYS A 327 -2.44 18.16 -43.43
CA LYS A 327 -2.40 18.67 -44.82
C LYS A 327 -3.08 20.02 -44.96
N GLY A 328 -4.06 20.32 -44.08
CA GLY A 328 -4.84 21.56 -44.12
C GLY A 328 -4.74 22.44 -42.88
N HIS A 329 -4.22 21.93 -41.75
CA HIS A 329 -4.30 22.66 -40.49
C HIS A 329 -2.92 22.76 -39.76
N PHE A 330 -2.00 23.63 -40.19
CA PHE A 330 -1.97 24.50 -41.35
C PHE A 330 -0.72 24.20 -42.18
N PRO A 331 -0.70 24.43 -43.51
CA PRO A 331 0.50 24.26 -44.32
C PRO A 331 1.69 25.03 -43.77
N GLY A 332 2.80 24.33 -43.47
CA GLY A 332 3.99 24.92 -42.85
C GLY A 332 3.92 25.18 -41.34
N HIS A 333 2.77 25.01 -40.72
CA HIS A 333 2.57 25.18 -39.25
C HIS A 333 1.57 24.14 -38.71
N PRO A 334 1.98 22.86 -38.61
CA PRO A 334 1.07 21.78 -38.22
C PRO A 334 0.67 21.87 -36.75
N VAL A 335 -0.62 22.03 -36.49
CA VAL A 335 -1.23 22.08 -35.17
C VAL A 335 -2.47 21.18 -35.18
N VAL A 336 -2.70 20.41 -34.10
CA VAL A 336 -3.92 19.58 -33.98
C VAL A 336 -5.14 20.48 -33.88
N PRO A 337 -6.17 20.30 -34.73
CA PRO A 337 -7.41 21.04 -34.60
C PRO A 337 -8.02 20.85 -33.20
N ALA A 338 -8.41 21.95 -32.54
CA ALA A 338 -9.00 21.90 -31.21
C ALA A 338 -10.25 20.99 -31.13
N ALA A 339 -11.04 20.97 -32.22
CA ALA A 339 -12.19 20.06 -32.34
C ALA A 339 -11.78 18.56 -32.27
N LEU A 340 -10.62 18.19 -32.83
CA LEU A 340 -10.13 16.82 -32.80
C LEU A 340 -9.50 16.46 -31.45
N ILE A 341 -9.02 17.44 -30.69
CA ILE A 341 -8.64 17.20 -29.26
C ILE A 341 -9.88 16.83 -28.45
N ILE A 342 -10.99 17.57 -28.62
CA ILE A 342 -12.28 17.25 -27.98
C ILE A 342 -12.75 15.85 -28.40
N GLU A 343 -12.65 15.51 -29.66
CA GLU A 343 -13.03 14.18 -30.15
C GLU A 343 -12.16 13.08 -29.56
N ALA A 344 -10.84 13.26 -29.47
CA ALA A 344 -9.94 12.31 -28.81
C ALA A 344 -10.31 12.09 -27.34
N MET A 345 -10.63 13.18 -26.61
CA MET A 345 -11.15 13.10 -25.24
C MET A 345 -12.45 12.30 -25.16
N ALA A 346 -13.35 12.52 -26.11
CA ALA A 346 -14.64 11.84 -26.18
C ALA A 346 -14.49 10.35 -26.46
N GLN A 347 -13.58 9.97 -27.34
CA GLN A 347 -13.32 8.57 -27.65
C GLN A 347 -12.74 7.83 -26.44
N VAL A 348 -11.85 8.44 -25.67
CA VAL A 348 -11.39 7.86 -24.39
C VAL A 348 -12.55 7.64 -23.43
N ALA A 349 -13.46 8.61 -23.29
CA ALA A 349 -14.69 8.45 -22.50
C ALA A 349 -15.62 7.37 -23.08
N GLY A 350 -15.71 7.30 -24.41
CA GLY A 350 -16.47 6.29 -25.15
C GLY A 350 -16.00 4.87 -24.85
N VAL A 351 -14.69 4.64 -24.79
CA VAL A 351 -14.13 3.33 -24.40
C VAL A 351 -14.65 2.94 -23.00
N TYR A 352 -14.61 3.85 -22.03
CA TYR A 352 -15.13 3.56 -20.69
C TYR A 352 -16.63 3.17 -20.71
N LEU A 353 -17.44 3.94 -21.44
CA LEU A 353 -18.89 3.76 -21.47
C LEU A 353 -19.29 2.47 -22.20
N LEU A 354 -18.66 2.19 -23.33
CA LEU A 354 -19.02 1.08 -24.23
C LEU A 354 -18.35 -0.25 -23.84
N ASN A 355 -17.29 -0.23 -23.05
CA ASN A 355 -16.66 -1.44 -22.53
C ASN A 355 -17.51 -2.19 -21.49
N LYS A 356 -18.54 -1.56 -20.92
CA LYS A 356 -19.49 -2.21 -20.01
C LYS A 356 -20.37 -3.20 -20.76
N THR A 357 -20.55 -4.39 -20.19
CA THR A 357 -21.33 -5.49 -20.82
C THR A 357 -22.74 -5.05 -21.24
N GLU A 358 -23.41 -4.24 -20.42
CA GLU A 358 -24.75 -3.70 -20.68
C GLU A 358 -24.81 -2.69 -21.84
N ASN A 359 -23.68 -2.17 -22.26
CA ASN A 359 -23.57 -1.18 -23.33
C ASN A 359 -22.92 -1.73 -24.62
N LYS A 360 -22.65 -3.02 -24.66
CA LYS A 360 -22.03 -3.66 -25.81
C LYS A 360 -22.93 -3.52 -27.04
N GLY A 361 -22.37 -3.01 -28.14
CA GLY A 361 -23.09 -2.78 -29.40
C GLY A 361 -23.85 -1.45 -29.50
N LYS A 362 -23.85 -0.61 -28.44
CA LYS A 362 -24.42 0.75 -28.48
C LYS A 362 -23.46 1.76 -29.07
N LEU A 363 -23.98 2.97 -29.29
CA LEU A 363 -23.21 4.15 -29.69
C LEU A 363 -23.30 5.21 -28.59
N ALA A 364 -22.21 5.96 -28.40
CA ALA A 364 -22.17 7.09 -27.49
C ALA A 364 -22.12 8.38 -28.33
N TYR A 365 -23.18 9.18 -28.26
CA TYR A 365 -23.25 10.49 -28.93
C TYR A 365 -23.03 11.62 -27.96
N PHE A 366 -22.40 12.69 -28.43
CA PHE A 366 -22.39 13.94 -27.69
C PHE A 366 -23.81 14.48 -27.53
N ALA A 367 -24.22 14.75 -26.30
CA ALA A 367 -25.43 15.50 -25.96
C ALA A 367 -25.12 16.93 -25.53
N GLY A 368 -23.89 17.20 -25.13
CA GLY A 368 -23.44 18.55 -24.78
C GLY A 368 -21.95 18.58 -24.43
N ILE A 369 -21.35 19.74 -24.63
CA ILE A 369 -19.97 20.06 -24.28
C ILE A 369 -19.99 21.35 -23.47
N ASP A 370 -19.51 21.28 -22.23
CA ASP A 370 -19.46 22.45 -21.33
C ASP A 370 -18.00 22.81 -21.00
N LYS A 371 -17.74 24.10 -20.82
CA LYS A 371 -16.48 24.65 -20.28
C LYS A 371 -15.22 24.14 -21.01
N ALA A 372 -15.29 23.91 -22.33
CA ALA A 372 -14.12 23.54 -23.12
C ALA A 372 -13.11 24.69 -23.13
N ARG A 373 -11.85 24.37 -22.79
CA ARG A 373 -10.74 25.33 -22.78
C ARG A 373 -9.50 24.67 -23.37
N PHE A 374 -8.77 25.42 -24.21
CA PHE A 374 -7.50 25.03 -24.83
C PHE A 374 -6.43 26.00 -24.33
N ARG A 375 -5.33 25.46 -23.79
CA ARG A 375 -4.31 26.26 -23.10
C ARG A 375 -3.02 26.40 -23.89
N ARG A 376 -2.70 25.40 -24.70
CA ARG A 376 -1.57 25.44 -25.61
C ARG A 376 -1.83 24.56 -26.84
N PRO A 377 -1.18 24.86 -27.99
CA PRO A 377 -1.26 24.00 -29.16
C PRO A 377 -0.62 22.62 -28.90
N VAL A 378 -1.16 21.61 -29.58
CA VAL A 378 -0.63 20.25 -29.67
C VAL A 378 -0.07 20.06 -31.07
N VAL A 379 1.16 19.57 -31.17
CA VAL A 379 1.92 19.51 -32.43
C VAL A 379 2.46 18.10 -32.69
N PRO A 380 2.88 17.80 -33.95
CA PRO A 380 3.52 16.51 -34.25
C PRO A 380 4.73 16.24 -33.35
N GLY A 381 4.80 15.01 -32.80
CA GLY A 381 5.77 14.58 -31.79
C GLY A 381 5.23 14.56 -30.38
N ASP A 382 4.10 15.22 -30.11
CA ASP A 382 3.45 15.18 -28.80
C ASP A 382 2.76 13.85 -28.53
N GLN A 383 2.73 13.46 -27.25
CA GLN A 383 1.85 12.41 -26.73
C GLN A 383 0.71 13.06 -25.97
N LEU A 384 -0.49 12.98 -26.51
CA LEU A 384 -1.70 13.49 -25.87
C LEU A 384 -2.22 12.45 -24.87
N ILE A 385 -2.04 12.71 -23.58
CA ILE A 385 -2.56 11.87 -22.50
C ILE A 385 -3.89 12.46 -22.02
N THR A 386 -4.96 11.72 -22.17
CA THR A 386 -6.30 12.15 -21.78
C THR A 386 -6.79 11.36 -20.57
N ARG A 387 -7.05 12.07 -19.48
CA ARG A 387 -7.67 11.53 -18.26
C ARG A 387 -9.15 11.93 -18.21
N VAL A 388 -10.02 10.94 -18.08
CA VAL A 388 -11.47 11.15 -17.99
C VAL A 388 -11.97 10.63 -16.66
N LYS A 389 -12.64 11.49 -15.87
CA LYS A 389 -13.34 11.14 -14.63
C LYS A 389 -14.84 11.06 -14.88
N ILE A 390 -15.45 10.00 -14.42
CA ILE A 390 -16.89 9.78 -14.51
C ILE A 390 -17.57 10.49 -13.34
N LEU A 391 -18.34 11.54 -13.62
CA LEU A 391 -19.02 12.35 -12.60
C LEU A 391 -20.39 11.75 -12.24
N ASN A 392 -21.13 11.32 -13.27
CA ASN A 392 -22.45 10.70 -13.13
C ASN A 392 -22.70 9.78 -14.32
N LEU A 393 -23.30 8.62 -14.06
CA LEU A 393 -23.69 7.67 -15.10
C LEU A 393 -25.09 7.15 -14.78
N ARG A 394 -26.03 7.38 -15.70
CA ARG A 394 -27.40 6.83 -15.70
C ARG A 394 -27.53 5.85 -16.88
N LYS A 395 -28.62 5.09 -16.94
CA LYS A 395 -28.82 4.04 -17.96
C LYS A 395 -28.54 4.49 -19.41
N THR A 396 -28.92 5.71 -19.76
CA THR A 396 -28.81 6.24 -21.13
C THR A 396 -27.97 7.50 -21.25
N MET A 397 -27.47 8.06 -20.16
CA MET A 397 -26.73 9.34 -20.16
C MET A 397 -25.54 9.27 -19.21
N GLY A 398 -24.42 9.84 -19.62
CA GLY A 398 -23.21 9.97 -18.80
C GLY A 398 -22.66 11.39 -18.82
N ARG A 399 -22.23 11.90 -17.65
CA ARG A 399 -21.47 13.14 -17.54
C ARG A 399 -20.06 12.86 -17.05
N VAL A 400 -19.10 13.41 -17.78
CA VAL A 400 -17.67 13.19 -17.52
C VAL A 400 -16.92 14.51 -17.52
N GLN A 401 -15.79 14.52 -16.81
CA GLN A 401 -14.77 15.58 -16.92
C GLN A 401 -13.55 14.98 -17.61
N ALA A 402 -13.05 15.63 -18.64
CA ALA A 402 -11.85 15.23 -19.36
C ALA A 402 -10.78 16.32 -19.29
N VAL A 403 -9.54 15.90 -19.06
CA VAL A 403 -8.34 16.75 -19.06
C VAL A 403 -7.29 16.06 -19.92
N SER A 404 -6.74 16.77 -20.89
CA SER A 404 -5.63 16.31 -21.72
C SER A 404 -4.34 17.06 -21.38
N THR A 405 -3.24 16.30 -21.31
CA THR A 405 -1.90 16.82 -21.01
C THR A 405 -0.91 16.38 -22.10
N VAL A 406 0.15 17.17 -22.26
CA VAL A 406 1.36 16.83 -23.01
C VAL A 406 2.55 17.16 -22.10
N ALA A 407 3.46 16.21 -21.86
CA ALA A 407 4.58 16.36 -20.92
C ALA A 407 4.12 16.91 -19.55
N ASP A 408 3.02 16.34 -19.01
CA ASP A 408 2.36 16.72 -17.75
C ASP A 408 1.73 18.12 -17.70
N GLU A 409 1.85 18.93 -18.74
CA GLU A 409 1.17 20.23 -18.84
C GLU A 409 -0.22 20.10 -19.44
N VAL A 410 -1.23 20.75 -18.81
CA VAL A 410 -2.61 20.74 -19.30
C VAL A 410 -2.70 21.52 -20.62
N VAL A 411 -3.11 20.83 -21.69
CA VAL A 411 -3.33 21.42 -23.03
C VAL A 411 -4.80 21.67 -23.32
N ALA A 412 -5.70 20.83 -22.79
CA ALA A 412 -7.15 21.02 -22.93
C ALA A 412 -7.92 20.45 -21.74
N GLU A 413 -9.09 21.04 -21.46
CA GLU A 413 -10.05 20.53 -20.49
C GLU A 413 -11.47 20.76 -20.97
N ALA A 414 -12.39 19.84 -20.65
CA ALA A 414 -13.80 19.97 -21.00
C ALA A 414 -14.69 19.07 -20.12
N TYR A 415 -15.98 19.37 -20.08
CA TYR A 415 -17.02 18.51 -19.54
C TYR A 415 -17.92 18.03 -20.67
N PHE A 416 -18.24 16.74 -20.68
CA PHE A 416 -19.09 16.15 -21.70
C PHE A 416 -20.34 15.54 -21.09
N LEU A 417 -21.43 15.68 -21.84
CA LEU A 417 -22.66 14.93 -21.65
C LEU A 417 -22.82 13.98 -22.84
N PHE A 418 -22.93 12.69 -22.56
CA PHE A 418 -23.15 11.64 -23.57
C PHE A 418 -24.53 11.05 -23.46
N SER A 419 -25.11 10.67 -24.61
CA SER A 419 -26.29 9.83 -24.72
C SER A 419 -25.92 8.49 -25.35
N LEU A 420 -26.35 7.39 -24.71
CA LEU A 420 -26.18 6.04 -25.26
C LEU A 420 -27.43 5.67 -26.05
N VAL A 421 -27.23 5.25 -27.29
CA VAL A 421 -28.28 4.85 -28.22
C VAL A 421 -28.01 3.45 -28.77
N GLU A 422 -29.05 2.71 -29.10
CA GLU A 422 -28.92 1.42 -29.79
C GLU A 422 -28.39 1.68 -31.21
N ARG A 423 -27.61 0.73 -31.71
CA ARG A 423 -26.99 0.82 -33.06
C ARG A 423 -27.97 0.43 -34.15
#